data_b81db60438567d7535413e7a508b140c
#
_entry.id   b81db60438567d7535413e7a508b140c
#
_cell.length_a   1.000
_cell.length_b   1.000
_cell.length_c   1.000
_cell.angle_alpha   90.00
_cell.angle_beta   90.00
_cell.angle_gamma   90.00
#
_symmetry.space_group_name_H-M   'P 1'
#
loop_
_entity.id
_entity.type
_entity.pdbx_description
1 polymer ?
#
loop_
_entity_poly.entity_id
_entity_poly.type
_entity_poly.pdbx_seq_one_letter_code
_entity_poly.pdbx_strand_id
1 'polypeptide(L)'
;MSSILLIDDNDDLREIFSIFLEMKGHFVHAVPGGMEALELLNTVKPDIILLDIMMPGMDGWETLCAIKKNPATKHLPVSMCSGKLPDIDEINRYGNHIEDYLVKPQELSELSAILVSITKRYIDRRSESESLKNRIQEPKIVDEFYNSQKKLYILEKFSRFFTGDKEKIESAIQMHKSRMLEIRDALNHPVLYGGLELQPEKLCVQHHAVSPHEHGFIEPGVRTVEFIQAPQSSGRTFL
;
A
#
# COMPACT_ATOMS: atom_id res chain seq x y z
N MET A 1 5.79 -16.16 -12.19
CA MET A 1 6.87 -16.49 -11.26
C MET A 1 7.49 -15.16 -10.85
N SER A 2 7.45 -14.80 -9.56
CA SER A 2 7.94 -13.50 -9.04
C SER A 2 8.82 -13.73 -7.84
N SER A 3 9.80 -12.86 -7.63
CA SER A 3 10.62 -12.80 -6.41
C SER A 3 9.92 -11.88 -5.40
N ILE A 4 9.62 -12.38 -4.24
CA ILE A 4 8.86 -11.69 -3.19
C ILE A 4 9.75 -11.53 -1.96
N LEU A 5 9.85 -10.30 -1.42
CA LEU A 5 10.41 -10.06 -0.10
C LEU A 5 9.26 -9.93 0.89
N LEU A 6 9.18 -10.87 1.84
CA LEU A 6 8.20 -10.88 2.93
C LEU A 6 8.88 -10.39 4.21
N ILE A 7 8.33 -9.34 4.81
CA ILE A 7 8.84 -8.72 6.03
C ILE A 7 7.73 -8.74 7.09
N ASP A 8 7.90 -9.55 8.12
CA ASP A 8 6.88 -9.80 9.15
C ASP A 8 7.57 -10.33 10.40
N ASP A 9 7.30 -9.83 11.58
CA ASP A 9 7.94 -10.28 12.82
C ASP A 9 7.33 -11.58 13.37
N ASN A 10 6.13 -11.95 12.93
CA ASN A 10 5.49 -13.19 13.34
C ASN A 10 6.03 -14.39 12.57
N ASP A 11 6.79 -15.26 13.25
CA ASP A 11 7.43 -16.44 12.66
C ASP A 11 6.43 -17.37 11.98
N ASP A 12 5.29 -17.65 12.63
CA ASP A 12 4.28 -18.57 12.12
C ASP A 12 3.64 -18.05 10.82
N LEU A 13 3.29 -16.76 10.79
CA LEU A 13 2.73 -16.13 9.58
C LEU A 13 3.76 -16.08 8.45
N ARG A 14 5.00 -15.77 8.80
CA ARG A 14 6.09 -15.71 7.83
C ARG A 14 6.35 -17.07 7.20
N GLU A 15 6.33 -18.15 8.01
CA GLU A 15 6.48 -19.52 7.51
C GLU A 15 5.29 -19.92 6.63
N ILE A 16 4.06 -19.73 7.10
CA ILE A 16 2.84 -20.09 6.36
C ILE A 16 2.78 -19.36 5.00
N PHE A 17 3.04 -18.05 4.99
CA PHE A 17 3.02 -17.26 3.75
C PHE A 17 4.14 -17.70 2.79
N SER A 18 5.34 -17.99 3.31
CA SER A 18 6.46 -18.44 2.49
C SER A 18 6.13 -19.77 1.80
N ILE A 19 5.75 -20.79 2.57
CA ILE A 19 5.38 -22.12 2.04
C ILE A 19 4.29 -21.99 0.98
N PHE A 20 3.24 -21.22 1.27
CA PHE A 20 2.14 -21.09 0.32
C PHE A 20 2.56 -20.41 -0.98
N LEU A 21 3.31 -19.33 -0.91
CA LEU A 21 3.77 -18.59 -2.09
C LEU A 21 4.77 -19.39 -2.92
N GLU A 22 5.64 -20.16 -2.27
CA GLU A 22 6.57 -21.09 -2.92
C GLU A 22 5.82 -22.21 -3.64
N MET A 23 4.78 -22.79 -3.02
CA MET A 23 3.88 -23.77 -3.68
C MET A 23 3.17 -23.19 -4.92
N LYS A 24 2.98 -21.88 -4.99
CA LYS A 24 2.43 -21.17 -6.14
C LYS A 24 3.49 -20.80 -7.18
N GLY A 25 4.75 -21.19 -6.96
CA GLY A 25 5.85 -21.00 -7.90
C GLY A 25 6.52 -19.63 -7.81
N HIS A 26 6.41 -18.93 -6.68
CA HIS A 26 7.16 -17.71 -6.39
C HIS A 26 8.49 -18.06 -5.68
N PHE A 27 9.46 -17.15 -5.78
CA PHE A 27 10.65 -17.17 -4.92
C PHE A 27 10.40 -16.23 -3.73
N VAL A 28 10.53 -16.74 -2.51
CA VAL A 28 10.28 -15.97 -1.30
C VAL A 28 11.55 -15.78 -0.51
N HIS A 29 11.85 -14.52 -0.21
CA HIS A 29 12.83 -14.11 0.78
C HIS A 29 12.06 -13.60 1.98
N ALA A 30 12.19 -14.26 3.13
CA ALA A 30 11.44 -13.90 4.33
C ALA A 30 12.38 -13.45 5.43
N VAL A 31 12.10 -12.28 6.03
CA VAL A 31 12.92 -11.68 7.10
C VAL A 31 12.02 -11.16 8.22
N PRO A 32 12.53 -11.15 9.49
CA PRO A 32 11.72 -10.81 10.64
C PRO A 32 11.53 -9.32 10.89
N GLY A 33 12.23 -8.44 10.17
CA GLY A 33 12.15 -7.02 10.48
C GLY A 33 12.74 -6.10 9.42
N GLY A 34 12.58 -4.79 9.67
CA GLY A 34 13.00 -3.76 8.72
C GLY A 34 14.51 -3.69 8.52
N MET A 35 15.29 -3.89 9.56
CA MET A 35 16.75 -3.82 9.47
C MET A 35 17.30 -4.94 8.59
N GLU A 36 16.85 -6.18 8.82
CA GLU A 36 17.22 -7.35 8.02
C GLU A 36 16.78 -7.21 6.57
N ALA A 37 15.61 -6.60 6.35
CA ALA A 37 15.12 -6.30 5.01
C ALA A 37 16.03 -5.32 4.27
N LEU A 38 16.45 -4.23 4.92
CA LEU A 38 17.34 -3.24 4.33
C LEU A 38 18.72 -3.82 4.00
N GLU A 39 19.24 -4.70 4.86
CA GLU A 39 20.49 -5.42 4.61
C GLU A 39 20.35 -6.35 3.40
N LEU A 40 19.29 -7.15 3.34
CA LEU A 40 19.03 -8.09 2.26
C LEU A 40 18.85 -7.39 0.91
N LEU A 41 18.22 -6.22 0.87
CA LEU A 41 18.01 -5.43 -0.33
C LEU A 41 19.30 -4.88 -0.98
N ASN A 42 20.44 -4.97 -0.31
CA ASN A 42 21.74 -4.69 -0.93
C ASN A 42 22.15 -5.76 -1.95
N THR A 43 21.65 -6.97 -1.81
CA THR A 43 22.03 -8.13 -2.64
C THR A 43 20.86 -8.69 -3.44
N VAL A 44 19.63 -8.59 -2.93
CA VAL A 44 18.41 -9.12 -3.54
C VAL A 44 17.59 -7.99 -4.16
N LYS A 45 17.01 -8.24 -5.33
CA LYS A 45 16.09 -7.32 -6.02
C LYS A 45 14.74 -8.02 -6.21
N PRO A 46 13.81 -7.92 -5.25
CA PRO A 46 12.50 -8.52 -5.37
C PRO A 46 11.63 -7.79 -6.40
N ASP A 47 10.68 -8.52 -6.99
CA ASP A 47 9.64 -7.94 -7.85
C ASP A 47 8.57 -7.20 -7.05
N ILE A 48 8.38 -7.59 -5.79
CA ILE A 48 7.43 -6.97 -4.85
C ILE A 48 7.87 -7.20 -3.40
N ILE A 49 7.61 -6.21 -2.56
CA ILE A 49 7.82 -6.28 -1.11
C ILE A 49 6.46 -6.34 -0.43
N LEU A 50 6.27 -7.34 0.43
CA LEU A 50 5.14 -7.46 1.34
C LEU A 50 5.63 -7.11 2.75
N LEU A 51 5.08 -6.04 3.34
CA LEU A 51 5.64 -5.41 4.54
C LEU A 51 4.59 -5.29 5.64
N ASP A 52 4.84 -5.92 6.78
CA ASP A 52 4.04 -5.66 7.97
C ASP A 52 4.33 -4.27 8.54
N ILE A 53 3.32 -3.69 9.21
CA ILE A 53 3.43 -2.39 9.87
C ILE A 53 3.91 -2.57 11.32
N MET A 54 3.34 -3.55 12.01
CA MET A 54 3.48 -3.68 13.46
C MET A 54 4.66 -4.58 13.83
N MET A 55 5.87 -4.09 13.65
CA MET A 55 7.09 -4.83 13.98
C MET A 55 7.85 -4.13 15.12
N PRO A 56 8.54 -4.88 16.01
CA PRO A 56 9.36 -4.30 17.06
C PRO A 56 10.60 -3.62 16.47
N GLY A 57 11.05 -2.58 17.13
CA GLY A 57 12.23 -1.81 16.72
C GLY A 57 11.92 -0.87 15.57
N MET A 58 12.24 -1.25 14.34
CA MET A 58 11.92 -0.49 13.13
C MET A 58 10.56 -0.93 12.58
N ASP A 59 9.56 -0.05 12.68
CA ASP A 59 8.22 -0.36 12.19
C ASP A 59 8.14 -0.37 10.64
N GLY A 60 6.98 -0.81 10.12
CA GLY A 60 6.79 -0.91 8.67
C GLY A 60 6.79 0.43 7.95
N TRP A 61 6.34 1.52 8.59
CA TRP A 61 6.38 2.84 7.98
C TRP A 61 7.80 3.42 7.93
N GLU A 62 8.59 3.19 8.96
CA GLU A 62 10.01 3.56 8.99
C GLU A 62 10.79 2.75 7.93
N THR A 63 10.50 1.45 7.84
CA THR A 63 11.08 0.55 6.82
C THR A 63 10.73 1.01 5.41
N LEU A 64 9.45 1.33 5.15
CA LEU A 64 9.00 1.90 3.87
C LEU A 64 9.76 3.17 3.54
N CYS A 65 9.88 4.10 4.49
CA CYS A 65 10.60 5.35 4.30
C CYS A 65 12.07 5.11 3.94
N ALA A 66 12.74 4.18 4.61
CA ALA A 66 14.13 3.82 4.33
C ALA A 66 14.28 3.24 2.91
N ILE A 67 13.40 2.30 2.52
CA ILE A 67 13.36 1.73 1.16
C ILE A 67 13.17 2.83 0.10
N LYS A 68 12.25 3.77 0.34
CA LYS A 68 11.91 4.82 -0.64
C LYS A 68 12.91 5.98 -0.70
N LYS A 69 13.68 6.20 0.36
CA LYS A 69 14.79 7.17 0.37
C LYS A 69 16.03 6.68 -0.38
N ASN A 70 16.26 5.38 -0.44
CA ASN A 70 17.43 4.81 -1.10
C ASN A 70 17.24 4.78 -2.63
N PRO A 71 18.09 5.45 -3.44
CA PRO A 71 17.97 5.47 -4.89
C PRO A 71 17.97 4.09 -5.55
N ALA A 72 18.65 3.10 -4.92
CA ALA A 72 18.74 1.73 -5.45
C ALA A 72 17.45 0.92 -5.25
N THR A 73 16.63 1.27 -4.24
CA THR A 73 15.44 0.49 -3.86
C THR A 73 14.12 1.28 -3.96
N LYS A 74 14.17 2.61 -4.11
CA LYS A 74 12.96 3.46 -4.15
C LYS A 74 11.92 3.05 -5.18
N HIS A 75 12.36 2.43 -6.27
CA HIS A 75 11.51 1.98 -7.37
C HIS A 75 10.80 0.66 -7.09
N LEU A 76 11.21 -0.10 -6.06
CA LEU A 76 10.58 -1.39 -5.74
C LEU A 76 9.13 -1.19 -5.29
N PRO A 77 8.17 -1.97 -5.82
CA PRO A 77 6.79 -1.92 -5.36
C PRO A 77 6.67 -2.48 -3.94
N VAL A 78 5.98 -1.76 -3.07
CA VAL A 78 5.74 -2.16 -1.68
C VAL A 78 4.24 -2.23 -1.46
N SER A 79 3.75 -3.34 -0.92
CA SER A 79 2.41 -3.49 -0.38
C SER A 79 2.47 -3.69 1.12
N MET A 80 1.70 -2.88 1.85
CA MET A 80 1.55 -3.10 3.29
C MET A 80 0.66 -4.32 3.54
N CYS A 81 0.97 -5.11 4.59
CA CYS A 81 0.17 -6.26 4.99
C CYS A 81 0.09 -6.30 6.52
N SER A 82 -0.99 -5.81 7.11
CA SER A 82 -1.09 -5.61 8.55
C SER A 82 -2.41 -6.10 9.12
N GLY A 83 -2.42 -6.48 10.40
CA GLY A 83 -3.65 -6.76 11.15
C GLY A 83 -4.50 -5.52 11.46
N LYS A 84 -3.94 -4.33 11.26
CA LYS A 84 -4.62 -3.04 11.46
C LYS A 84 -5.28 -2.57 10.17
N LEU A 85 -6.48 -2.00 10.25
CA LEU A 85 -7.06 -1.23 9.15
C LEU A 85 -6.22 0.03 8.91
N PRO A 86 -6.07 0.49 7.66
CA PRO A 86 -5.33 1.71 7.37
C PRO A 86 -6.04 2.92 7.99
N ASP A 87 -5.25 3.84 8.52
CA ASP A 87 -5.70 5.15 8.96
C ASP A 87 -5.65 6.17 7.81
N ILE A 88 -6.60 7.13 7.78
CA ILE A 88 -6.64 8.11 6.70
C ILE A 88 -5.41 9.01 6.66
N ASP A 89 -4.86 9.36 7.83
CA ASP A 89 -3.67 10.19 7.90
C ASP A 89 -2.42 9.40 7.45
N GLU A 90 -2.37 8.09 7.71
CA GLU A 90 -1.36 7.18 7.17
C GLU A 90 -1.46 7.09 5.63
N ILE A 91 -2.67 6.94 5.07
CA ILE A 91 -2.87 6.92 3.62
C ILE A 91 -2.47 8.25 2.98
N ASN A 92 -2.85 9.38 3.59
CA ASN A 92 -2.46 10.70 3.09
C ASN A 92 -0.95 10.89 3.10
N ARG A 93 -0.26 10.36 4.12
CA ARG A 93 1.19 10.48 4.28
C ARG A 93 1.98 9.52 3.40
N TYR A 94 1.57 8.26 3.34
CA TYR A 94 2.36 7.18 2.76
C TYR A 94 1.77 6.55 1.50
N GLY A 95 0.52 6.85 1.15
CA GLY A 95 -0.19 6.21 0.04
C GLY A 95 0.49 6.37 -1.32
N ASN A 96 1.33 7.41 -1.50
CA ASN A 96 2.14 7.58 -2.71
C ASN A 96 3.23 6.52 -2.87
N HIS A 97 3.67 5.96 -1.75
CA HIS A 97 4.84 5.09 -1.66
C HIS A 97 4.49 3.61 -1.67
N ILE A 98 3.20 3.29 -1.55
CA ILE A 98 2.71 1.91 -1.54
C ILE A 98 1.85 1.61 -2.78
N GLU A 99 1.84 0.35 -3.18
CA GLU A 99 1.04 -0.13 -4.31
C GLU A 99 -0.32 -0.66 -3.88
N ASP A 100 -0.40 -1.20 -2.67
CA ASP A 100 -1.63 -1.69 -2.05
C ASP A 100 -1.48 -1.76 -0.52
N TYR A 101 -2.62 -1.96 0.14
CA TYR A 101 -2.72 -2.24 1.56
C TYR A 101 -3.58 -3.49 1.75
N LEU A 102 -3.03 -4.51 2.39
CA LEU A 102 -3.69 -5.78 2.67
C LEU A 102 -3.94 -5.89 4.17
N VAL A 103 -5.16 -6.25 4.55
CA VAL A 103 -5.51 -6.47 5.96
C VAL A 103 -5.42 -7.96 6.27
N LYS A 104 -4.66 -8.33 7.30
CA LYS A 104 -4.59 -9.69 7.83
C LYS A 104 -5.89 -10.03 8.62
N PRO A 105 -6.38 -11.26 8.64
CA PRO A 105 -5.91 -12.40 7.88
C PRO A 105 -6.30 -12.32 6.41
N GLN A 106 -5.38 -12.69 5.52
CA GLN A 106 -5.67 -12.90 4.11
C GLN A 106 -6.00 -14.37 3.89
N GLU A 107 -7.00 -14.66 3.07
CA GLU A 107 -7.16 -16.01 2.57
C GLU A 107 -5.96 -16.37 1.69
N LEU A 108 -5.19 -17.36 2.12
CA LEU A 108 -3.98 -17.78 1.40
C LEU A 108 -4.25 -18.07 -0.07
N SER A 109 -5.43 -18.65 -0.35
CA SER A 109 -5.85 -18.94 -1.73
C SER A 109 -5.85 -17.72 -2.64
N GLU A 110 -6.14 -16.54 -2.11
CA GLU A 110 -6.24 -15.29 -2.85
C GLU A 110 -4.93 -14.51 -2.88
N LEU A 111 -4.06 -14.69 -1.88
CA LEU A 111 -2.85 -13.90 -1.71
C LEU A 111 -1.96 -13.88 -2.97
N SER A 112 -1.74 -15.05 -3.58
CA SER A 112 -0.93 -15.15 -4.80
C SER A 112 -1.55 -14.36 -5.97
N ALA A 113 -2.87 -14.47 -6.15
CA ALA A 113 -3.58 -13.74 -7.21
C ALA A 113 -3.53 -12.22 -6.97
N ILE A 114 -3.66 -11.79 -5.72
CA ILE A 114 -3.54 -10.39 -5.31
C ILE A 114 -2.15 -9.87 -5.63
N LEU A 115 -1.07 -10.58 -5.25
CA LEU A 115 0.31 -10.15 -5.50
C LEU A 115 0.61 -10.06 -7.01
N VAL A 116 0.15 -11.02 -7.80
CA VAL A 116 0.26 -10.97 -9.27
C VAL A 116 -0.47 -9.74 -9.83
N SER A 117 -1.67 -9.45 -9.35
CA SER A 117 -2.44 -8.26 -9.75
C SER A 117 -1.74 -6.96 -9.40
N ILE A 118 -1.16 -6.86 -8.20
CA ILE A 118 -0.41 -5.67 -7.75
C ILE A 118 0.83 -5.47 -8.64
N THR A 119 1.61 -6.52 -8.84
CA THR A 119 2.82 -6.47 -9.67
C THR A 119 2.48 -6.06 -11.11
N LYS A 120 1.40 -6.60 -11.68
CA LYS A 120 0.94 -6.21 -13.02
C LYS A 120 0.55 -4.72 -13.06
N ARG A 121 -0.28 -4.25 -12.13
CA ARG A 121 -0.67 -2.83 -12.05
C ARG A 121 0.53 -1.90 -11.91
N TYR A 122 1.53 -2.31 -11.15
CA TYR A 122 2.78 -1.55 -11.01
C TYR A 122 3.55 -1.45 -12.33
N ILE A 123 3.73 -2.57 -13.05
CA ILE A 123 4.44 -2.62 -14.33
C ILE A 123 3.72 -1.77 -15.38
N ASP A 124 2.39 -1.94 -15.49
CA ASP A 124 1.57 -1.21 -16.47
C ASP A 124 1.67 0.30 -16.22
N ARG A 125 1.48 0.75 -14.97
CA ARG A 125 1.61 2.15 -14.56
C ARG A 125 3.00 2.73 -14.83
N ARG A 126 4.03 1.97 -14.53
CA ARG A 126 5.41 2.41 -14.76
C ARG A 126 5.66 2.62 -16.25
N SER A 127 5.25 1.68 -17.08
CA SER A 127 5.39 1.78 -18.54
C SER A 127 4.65 2.98 -19.12
N GLU A 128 3.39 3.18 -18.70
CA GLU A 128 2.59 4.34 -19.10
C GLU A 128 3.20 5.65 -18.62
N SER A 129 3.65 5.72 -17.36
CA SER A 129 4.29 6.89 -16.78
C SER A 129 5.56 7.28 -17.53
N GLU A 130 6.43 6.31 -17.83
CA GLU A 130 7.66 6.57 -18.60
C GLU A 130 7.33 7.06 -20.02
N SER A 131 6.34 6.46 -20.67
CA SER A 131 5.88 6.90 -22.00
C SER A 131 5.35 8.34 -21.98
N LEU A 132 4.52 8.69 -20.99
CA LEU A 132 3.96 10.04 -20.85
C LEU A 132 5.04 11.08 -20.53
N LYS A 133 5.98 10.77 -19.61
CA LYS A 133 7.09 11.67 -19.25
C LYS A 133 7.98 12.05 -20.44
N ASN A 134 8.14 11.14 -21.40
CA ASN A 134 8.92 11.41 -22.62
C ASN A 134 8.17 12.33 -23.62
N ARG A 135 6.88 12.57 -23.44
CA ARG A 135 6.01 13.32 -24.35
C ARG A 135 5.63 14.71 -23.87
N ILE A 136 5.86 15.01 -22.60
CA ILE A 136 5.42 16.26 -21.96
C ILE A 136 6.59 17.07 -21.41
N GLN A 137 6.40 18.39 -21.32
CA GLN A 137 7.44 19.32 -20.82
C GLN A 137 7.64 19.24 -19.31
N GLU A 138 6.61 18.84 -18.54
CA GLU A 138 6.62 18.78 -17.08
C GLU A 138 6.43 17.34 -16.56
N PRO A 139 7.48 16.51 -16.52
CA PRO A 139 7.37 15.11 -16.11
C PRO A 139 6.82 14.90 -14.69
N LYS A 140 6.98 15.87 -13.81
CA LYS A 140 6.49 15.79 -12.41
C LYS A 140 4.96 15.68 -12.31
N ILE A 141 4.23 16.25 -13.26
CA ILE A 141 2.75 16.14 -13.32
C ILE A 141 2.32 14.69 -13.48
N VAL A 142 3.07 13.90 -14.24
CA VAL A 142 2.79 12.47 -14.42
C VAL A 142 2.94 11.73 -13.10
N ASP A 143 3.99 12.03 -12.33
CA ASP A 143 4.18 11.41 -11.02
C ASP A 143 3.03 11.77 -10.06
N GLU A 144 2.59 13.03 -10.05
CA GLU A 144 1.46 13.48 -9.25
C GLU A 144 0.15 12.76 -9.63
N PHE A 145 -0.09 12.57 -10.93
CA PHE A 145 -1.25 11.84 -11.42
C PHE A 145 -1.29 10.40 -10.88
N TYR A 146 -0.19 9.65 -11.05
CA TYR A 146 -0.14 8.26 -10.61
C TYR A 146 -0.09 8.11 -9.08
N ASN A 147 0.46 9.09 -8.36
CA ASN A 147 0.41 9.12 -6.90
C ASN A 147 -1.02 9.34 -6.40
N SER A 148 -1.76 10.28 -7.00
CA SER A 148 -3.17 10.50 -6.69
C SER A 148 -4.02 9.26 -7.01
N GLN A 149 -3.72 8.57 -8.10
CA GLN A 149 -4.39 7.32 -8.47
C GLN A 149 -4.17 6.21 -7.42
N LYS A 150 -2.96 6.06 -6.90
CA LYS A 150 -2.66 5.07 -5.85
C LYS A 150 -3.40 5.37 -4.54
N LYS A 151 -3.36 6.62 -4.09
CA LYS A 151 -4.10 7.05 -2.88
C LYS A 151 -5.59 6.83 -3.05
N LEU A 152 -6.15 7.26 -4.16
CA LEU A 152 -7.56 7.10 -4.46
C LEU A 152 -7.99 5.62 -4.42
N TYR A 153 -7.20 4.74 -5.03
CA TYR A 153 -7.47 3.30 -5.02
C TYR A 153 -7.57 2.75 -3.59
N ILE A 154 -6.64 3.12 -2.70
CA ILE A 154 -6.64 2.66 -1.30
C ILE A 154 -7.82 3.26 -0.53
N LEU A 155 -8.08 4.56 -0.67
CA LEU A 155 -9.20 5.23 -0.02
C LEU A 155 -10.55 4.63 -0.41
N GLU A 156 -10.78 4.37 -1.71
CA GLU A 156 -12.01 3.74 -2.20
C GLU A 156 -12.14 2.29 -1.71
N LYS A 157 -11.05 1.52 -1.70
CA LYS A 157 -11.00 0.14 -1.21
C LYS A 157 -11.46 0.04 0.23
N PHE A 158 -11.07 1.00 1.08
CA PHE A 158 -11.35 0.98 2.52
C PHE A 158 -12.48 1.92 2.96
N SER A 159 -13.07 2.69 2.06
CA SER A 159 -14.10 3.70 2.39
C SER A 159 -15.26 3.18 3.25
N ARG A 160 -15.62 1.91 3.10
CA ARG A 160 -16.70 1.26 3.86
C ARG A 160 -16.34 0.95 5.31
N PHE A 161 -15.06 0.85 5.63
CA PHE A 161 -14.57 0.46 6.95
C PHE A 161 -14.31 1.66 7.88
N PHE A 162 -14.28 2.85 7.33
CA PHE A 162 -14.05 4.07 8.09
C PHE A 162 -15.38 4.63 8.64
N THR A 163 -15.78 4.21 9.84
CA THR A 163 -17.07 4.61 10.42
C THR A 163 -17.04 5.96 11.14
N GLY A 164 -15.87 6.44 11.58
CA GLY A 164 -15.71 7.67 12.36
C GLY A 164 -15.34 8.93 11.57
N ASP A 165 -14.70 8.78 10.42
CA ASP A 165 -14.13 9.87 9.60
C ASP A 165 -14.70 9.94 8.18
N LYS A 166 -15.98 9.59 8.04
CA LYS A 166 -16.61 9.45 6.71
C LYS A 166 -16.49 10.71 5.86
N GLU A 167 -16.76 11.89 6.43
CA GLU A 167 -16.65 13.18 5.72
C GLU A 167 -15.20 13.47 5.30
N LYS A 168 -14.24 13.15 6.17
CA LYS A 168 -12.81 13.34 5.89
C LYS A 168 -12.36 12.46 4.73
N ILE A 169 -12.85 11.24 4.65
CA ILE A 169 -12.55 10.29 3.58
C ILE A 169 -13.23 10.68 2.27
N GLU A 170 -14.52 11.02 2.31
CA GLU A 170 -15.23 11.49 1.13
C GLU A 170 -14.58 12.76 0.56
N SER A 171 -14.14 13.68 1.43
CA SER A 171 -13.39 14.88 1.04
C SER A 171 -12.05 14.52 0.39
N ALA A 172 -11.30 13.58 0.97
CA ALA A 172 -10.02 13.14 0.40
C ALA A 172 -10.21 12.44 -0.96
N ILE A 173 -11.20 11.57 -1.08
CA ILE A 173 -11.55 10.91 -2.36
C ILE A 173 -11.89 11.97 -3.41
N GLN A 174 -12.75 12.94 -3.07
CA GLN A 174 -13.16 13.98 -4.00
C GLN A 174 -11.98 14.87 -4.42
N MET A 175 -11.12 15.23 -3.48
CA MET A 175 -9.91 16.01 -3.75
C MET A 175 -9.00 15.28 -4.77
N HIS A 176 -8.71 13.99 -4.55
CA HIS A 176 -7.86 13.23 -5.47
C HIS A 176 -8.53 13.03 -6.84
N LYS A 177 -9.85 12.81 -6.88
CA LYS A 177 -10.61 12.72 -8.15
C LYS A 177 -10.53 14.03 -8.95
N SER A 178 -10.80 15.15 -8.30
CA SER A 178 -10.75 16.46 -8.95
C SER A 178 -9.34 16.75 -9.46
N ARG A 179 -8.31 16.48 -8.65
CA ARG A 179 -6.92 16.70 -9.06
C ARG A 179 -6.50 15.82 -10.25
N MET A 180 -6.92 14.56 -10.27
CA MET A 180 -6.67 13.67 -11.41
C MET A 180 -7.34 14.15 -12.69
N LEU A 181 -8.55 14.72 -12.61
CA LEU A 181 -9.24 15.30 -13.77
C LEU A 181 -8.48 16.51 -14.30
N GLU A 182 -8.06 17.45 -13.44
CA GLU A 182 -7.27 18.61 -13.82
C GLU A 182 -5.97 18.20 -14.52
N ILE A 183 -5.23 17.24 -13.95
CA ILE A 183 -3.98 16.77 -14.53
C ILE A 183 -4.23 16.07 -15.87
N ARG A 184 -5.26 15.24 -15.96
CA ARG A 184 -5.62 14.57 -17.23
C ARG A 184 -5.95 15.56 -18.32
N ASP A 185 -6.68 16.61 -18.00
CA ASP A 185 -7.00 17.67 -18.95
C ASP A 185 -5.73 18.43 -19.38
N ALA A 186 -4.82 18.71 -18.45
CA ALA A 186 -3.54 19.32 -18.76
C ALA A 186 -2.65 18.41 -19.64
N LEU A 187 -2.66 17.10 -19.41
CA LEU A 187 -1.93 16.14 -20.25
C LEU A 187 -2.48 16.03 -21.68
N ASN A 188 -3.80 16.21 -21.83
CA ASN A 188 -4.45 16.17 -23.14
C ASN A 188 -4.32 17.49 -23.92
N HIS A 189 -4.13 18.62 -23.20
CA HIS A 189 -4.06 19.97 -23.79
C HIS A 189 -2.85 20.76 -23.26
N PRO A 190 -1.61 20.30 -23.51
CA PRO A 190 -0.41 20.87 -22.88
C PRO A 190 -0.17 22.36 -23.21
N VAL A 191 -0.70 22.86 -24.30
CA VAL A 191 -0.56 24.26 -24.72
C VAL A 191 -1.39 25.23 -23.87
N LEU A 192 -2.48 24.75 -23.24
CA LEU A 192 -3.38 25.58 -22.44
C LEU A 192 -2.97 25.69 -20.96
N TYR A 193 -2.12 24.80 -20.48
CA TYR A 193 -1.79 24.62 -19.07
C TYR A 193 -0.30 24.80 -18.74
N GLY A 194 0.42 25.60 -19.50
CA GLY A 194 1.83 25.91 -19.24
C GLY A 194 2.04 26.73 -17.98
N GLY A 195 1.73 26.18 -16.81
CA GLY A 195 1.83 26.87 -15.52
C GLY A 195 1.11 26.20 -14.36
N LEU A 196 0.82 24.88 -14.45
CA LEU A 196 0.23 24.15 -13.31
C LEU A 196 1.22 24.10 -12.14
N GLU A 197 0.90 24.78 -11.04
CA GLU A 197 1.71 24.70 -9.81
C GLU A 197 1.62 23.31 -9.18
N LEU A 198 2.78 22.66 -9.07
CA LEU A 198 2.91 21.37 -8.37
C LEU A 198 2.97 21.64 -6.86
N GLN A 199 2.08 21.01 -6.10
CA GLN A 199 2.24 20.97 -4.65
C GLN A 199 3.41 20.06 -4.27
N PRO A 200 4.42 20.56 -3.52
CA PRO A 200 5.53 19.71 -3.09
C PRO A 200 5.01 18.65 -2.12
N GLU A 201 5.05 17.39 -2.52
CA GLU A 201 4.76 16.28 -1.63
C GLU A 201 5.79 16.28 -0.49
N LYS A 202 5.30 16.33 0.76
CA LYS A 202 6.16 16.16 1.93
C LYS A 202 6.70 14.73 1.94
N LEU A 203 7.96 14.57 1.53
CA LEU A 203 8.68 13.33 1.75
C LEU A 203 8.60 12.94 3.23
N CYS A 204 8.54 11.62 3.50
CA CYS A 204 8.56 11.05 4.84
C CYS A 204 9.33 11.92 5.85
N VAL A 205 8.60 12.68 6.67
CA VAL A 205 9.20 13.46 7.75
C VAL A 205 9.57 12.48 8.87
N GLN A 206 10.77 12.62 9.39
CA GLN A 206 11.25 11.81 10.52
C GLN A 206 10.20 11.81 11.65
N HIS A 207 9.81 10.62 12.10
CA HIS A 207 9.14 10.49 13.37
C HIS A 207 10.08 11.02 14.45
N HIS A 208 9.74 12.14 15.07
CA HIS A 208 10.28 12.40 16.39
C HIS A 208 9.68 11.33 17.30
N ALA A 209 10.55 10.57 17.96
CA ALA A 209 10.19 9.60 18.96
C ALA A 209 9.22 10.27 19.96
N VAL A 210 7.95 9.89 19.88
CA VAL A 210 7.02 10.16 20.96
C VAL A 210 7.46 9.25 22.10
N SER A 211 7.91 9.88 23.21
CA SER A 211 8.31 9.18 24.40
C SER A 211 7.25 8.14 24.81
N PRO A 212 7.65 6.91 25.28
CA PRO A 212 6.72 5.86 25.63
C PRO A 212 5.93 6.10 26.94
N HIS A 213 5.77 7.31 27.40
CA HIS A 213 5.28 7.65 28.74
C HIS A 213 3.96 8.41 28.78
N GLU A 214 3.01 8.17 27.89
CA GLU A 214 1.64 8.65 28.14
C GLU A 214 0.57 7.79 27.46
N HIS A 215 0.56 6.49 27.75
CA HIS A 215 -0.66 5.71 27.61
C HIS A 215 -0.89 4.89 28.87
N GLY A 216 -1.81 5.40 29.69
CA GLY A 216 -2.39 4.66 30.80
C GLY A 216 -2.94 3.33 30.31
N PHE A 217 -2.60 2.29 31.04
CA PHE A 217 -3.15 0.94 30.89
C PHE A 217 -4.67 1.01 30.89
N ILE A 218 -5.29 0.79 29.72
CA ILE A 218 -6.69 0.42 29.62
C ILE A 218 -6.72 -1.08 29.42
N GLU A 219 -7.25 -1.80 30.40
CA GLU A 219 -7.49 -3.25 30.30
C GLU A 219 -8.32 -3.58 29.05
N PRO A 220 -8.02 -4.67 28.32
CA PRO A 220 -8.75 -5.07 27.14
C PRO A 220 -10.11 -5.64 27.54
N GLY A 221 -11.13 -4.82 27.50
CA GLY A 221 -12.52 -5.27 27.49
C GLY A 221 -12.78 -6.03 26.18
N VAL A 222 -12.91 -7.36 26.31
CA VAL A 222 -13.31 -8.27 25.24
C VAL A 222 -14.62 -7.77 24.62
N ARG A 223 -14.58 -7.21 23.43
CA ARG A 223 -15.77 -7.10 22.55
C ARG A 223 -15.67 -8.20 21.51
N THR A 224 -16.45 -9.24 21.73
CA THR A 224 -16.79 -10.25 20.73
C THR A 224 -17.40 -9.56 19.52
N VAL A 225 -16.73 -9.65 18.39
CA VAL A 225 -17.31 -9.29 17.09
C VAL A 225 -18.15 -10.48 16.66
N GLU A 226 -19.48 -10.34 16.72
CA GLU A 226 -20.40 -11.33 16.15
C GLU A 226 -20.26 -11.31 14.61
N PHE A 227 -19.89 -12.47 14.08
CA PHE A 227 -19.91 -12.72 12.64
C PHE A 227 -21.35 -12.74 12.16
N ILE A 228 -21.75 -11.76 11.35
CA ILE A 228 -23.00 -11.81 10.60
C ILE A 228 -22.82 -12.84 9.49
N GLN A 229 -23.43 -14.02 9.68
CA GLN A 229 -23.53 -15.02 8.61
C GLN A 229 -24.37 -14.48 7.47
N ALA A 230 -23.87 -14.61 6.26
CA ALA A 230 -24.64 -14.36 5.04
C ALA A 230 -25.85 -15.33 4.97
N PRO A 231 -27.01 -14.89 4.47
CA PRO A 231 -28.19 -15.73 4.39
C PRO A 231 -27.96 -16.88 3.40
N GLN A 232 -28.14 -18.09 3.88
CA GLN A 232 -28.19 -19.29 3.05
C GLN A 232 -29.38 -19.21 2.09
N SER A 233 -29.11 -19.26 0.81
CA SER A 233 -30.15 -19.43 -0.22
C SER A 233 -30.81 -20.80 -0.05
N SER A 234 -32.07 -20.78 0.37
CA SER A 234 -32.94 -21.94 0.42
C SER A 234 -33.13 -22.53 -0.97
N GLY A 235 -32.67 -23.77 -1.16
CA GLY A 235 -32.97 -24.58 -2.33
C GLY A 235 -34.49 -24.81 -2.42
N ARG A 236 -35.07 -24.48 -3.56
CA ARG A 236 -36.35 -25.06 -4.01
C ARG A 236 -36.05 -26.12 -5.07
N THR A 237 -36.21 -27.35 -4.66
CA THR A 237 -36.42 -28.50 -5.53
C THR A 237 -37.75 -28.33 -6.26
N PHE A 238 -37.77 -28.41 -7.58
CA PHE A 238 -38.94 -28.74 -8.38
C PHE A 238 -38.75 -30.08 -9.05
N LEU A 239 -39.79 -30.87 -8.95
CA LEU A 239 -40.02 -32.19 -9.55
C LEU A 239 -39.74 -32.28 -11.03
#